data_7d79367e4dc7d906dc9424b96e77cb0e
#
_entry.id   7d79367e4dc7d906dc9424b96e77cb0e
#
_cell.length_a   1.000
_cell.length_b   1.000
_cell.length_c   1.000
_cell.angle_alpha   90.00
_cell.angle_beta   90.00
_cell.angle_gamma   90.00
#
_symmetry.space_group_name_H-M   'P 1'
#
loop_
_entity.id
_entity.type
_entity.pdbx_description
1 polymer ?
#
loop_
_entity_poly.entity_id
_entity_poly.type
_entity_poly.pdbx_seq_one_letter_code
_entity_poly.pdbx_strand_id
1 'polypeptide(L)'
;MVRMAMQGDGIRSLAAALCLVVVATASVASARFIVEKNGILVMSPHSIRGRHEAAIANYGVPDYGGTLTGVVLYPSDAKLANGCTPFGETFKSRSGRPVVLLVDRGGCFFALKTWNAQQAGAAAVLVADSVEEPLLTMDTPEEESPDMAFLANITAPSALISKSFGDALRAAASKSGDEEIVVRLDWRESMPHPDARVEYEFWTNSNDECGPRCDEQAAFVSAFRGHAQLLEKAGDALFTPHYITWFCPAQFQGTRQCASQCINRGRYCAPDPEGDLGAGYEGKDVVVENLRQLCVHRVANARNASWVWWDFVADYRVRCSMKERRYSRECAEEVVASLGLPAEMVAECMGDPDADAENEVLRTEQVVQVGHGNRGDVTILPTLVINNVQYRGKLESSAVLKAICAGYKETTEPRVCLTQDMETDECLNNNGGCWRDEKTNITACKVPYPTHLLIF
;
A
#
# COMPACT_ATOMS: atom_id res chain seq x y z
N MET A 1 -58.12 -1.66 -54.27
CA MET A 1 -56.77 -1.06 -54.33
C MET A 1 -56.36 -0.67 -52.87
N VAL A 2 -55.57 -1.52 -52.21
CA VAL A 2 -55.04 -1.28 -50.89
C VAL A 2 -53.54 -1.06 -51.10
N ARG A 3 -53.01 0.10 -50.77
CA ARG A 3 -51.58 0.36 -50.73
C ARG A 3 -51.12 0.29 -49.27
N MET A 4 -50.23 -0.66 -49.06
CA MET A 4 -49.44 -0.78 -47.84
C MET A 4 -48.55 0.46 -47.64
N ALA A 5 -48.57 0.96 -46.41
CA ALA A 5 -47.52 1.82 -45.87
C ALA A 5 -47.06 1.21 -44.53
N MET A 6 -45.99 0.40 -44.63
CA MET A 6 -45.22 -0.04 -43.47
C MET A 6 -43.75 0.15 -43.76
N GLN A 7 -43.03 0.61 -42.79
CA GLN A 7 -41.58 0.63 -42.63
C GLN A 7 -40.96 2.01 -42.49
N GLY A 8 -40.82 2.43 -41.26
CA GLY A 8 -40.06 3.62 -40.88
C GLY A 8 -39.55 3.62 -39.42
N ASP A 9 -40.18 2.89 -38.54
CA ASP A 9 -39.92 3.07 -37.08
C ASP A 9 -38.96 2.04 -36.43
N GLY A 10 -38.72 0.89 -37.12
CA GLY A 10 -37.87 -0.17 -36.58
C GLY A 10 -36.35 0.15 -36.58
N ILE A 11 -35.89 0.94 -37.55
CA ILE A 11 -34.46 1.21 -37.75
C ILE A 11 -33.96 2.30 -36.77
N ARG A 12 -34.82 3.25 -36.41
CA ARG A 12 -34.47 4.30 -35.45
C ARG A 12 -34.38 3.76 -34.01
N SER A 13 -35.17 2.76 -33.66
CA SER A 13 -35.16 2.14 -32.35
C SER A 13 -33.90 1.26 -32.14
N LEU A 14 -33.45 0.56 -33.18
CA LEU A 14 -32.21 -0.24 -33.10
C LEU A 14 -30.96 0.64 -33.04
N ALA A 15 -30.92 1.76 -33.75
CA ALA A 15 -29.78 2.68 -33.70
C ALA A 15 -29.67 3.39 -32.33
N ALA A 16 -30.80 3.75 -31.68
CA ALA A 16 -30.81 4.32 -30.34
C ALA A 16 -30.41 3.29 -29.28
N ALA A 17 -30.81 2.03 -29.39
CA ALA A 17 -30.39 0.96 -28.49
C ALA A 17 -28.91 0.62 -28.64
N LEU A 18 -28.35 0.64 -29.85
CA LEU A 18 -26.94 0.42 -30.11
C LEU A 18 -26.06 1.56 -29.59
N CYS A 19 -26.50 2.82 -29.72
CA CYS A 19 -25.81 3.98 -29.13
C CYS A 19 -25.83 3.96 -27.59
N LEU A 20 -26.90 3.52 -26.95
CA LEU A 20 -26.98 3.39 -25.50
C LEU A 20 -26.08 2.27 -24.95
N VAL A 21 -25.94 1.16 -25.69
CA VAL A 21 -25.01 0.07 -25.30
C VAL A 21 -23.55 0.48 -25.47
N VAL A 22 -23.20 1.25 -26.50
CA VAL A 22 -21.83 1.73 -26.73
C VAL A 22 -21.45 2.82 -25.72
N VAL A 23 -22.38 3.65 -25.26
CA VAL A 23 -22.13 4.66 -24.22
C VAL A 23 -22.03 4.02 -22.82
N ALA A 24 -22.75 2.93 -22.57
CA ALA A 24 -22.66 2.22 -21.29
C ALA A 24 -21.38 1.37 -21.14
N THR A 25 -20.72 0.98 -22.25
CA THR A 25 -19.45 0.23 -22.19
C THR A 25 -18.21 1.12 -22.17
N ALA A 26 -18.34 2.42 -22.38
CA ALA A 26 -17.22 3.37 -22.34
C ALA A 26 -16.88 3.91 -20.93
N SER A 27 -17.59 3.46 -19.89
CA SER A 27 -17.43 4.00 -18.52
C SER A 27 -16.70 3.07 -17.54
N VAL A 28 -16.02 2.01 -17.99
CA VAL A 28 -15.41 1.01 -17.08
C VAL A 28 -13.91 0.89 -17.29
N ALA A 29 -13.20 1.97 -17.54
CA ALA A 29 -11.74 1.90 -17.67
C ALA A 29 -11.01 3.11 -17.05
N SER A 30 -11.39 3.53 -15.83
CA SER A 30 -10.74 4.71 -15.25
C SER A 30 -10.44 4.63 -13.76
N ALA A 31 -10.14 3.49 -13.19
CA ALA A 31 -9.88 3.40 -11.74
C ALA A 31 -8.67 2.54 -11.32
N ARG A 32 -7.68 2.36 -12.17
CA ARG A 32 -6.51 1.52 -11.82
C ARG A 32 -5.26 2.27 -11.37
N PHE A 33 -5.18 3.60 -11.54
CA PHE A 33 -3.90 4.28 -11.35
C PHE A 33 -4.08 5.59 -10.59
N ILE A 34 -3.37 5.73 -9.49
CA ILE A 34 -3.28 7.00 -8.76
C ILE A 34 -2.10 7.76 -9.34
N VAL A 35 -2.42 8.88 -9.99
CA VAL A 35 -1.43 9.78 -10.58
C VAL A 35 -1.48 11.09 -9.80
N GLU A 36 -0.35 11.53 -9.30
CA GLU A 36 -0.21 12.83 -8.65
C GLU A 36 -0.10 13.93 -9.70
N LYS A 37 -1.20 14.64 -9.91
CA LYS A 37 -1.33 15.63 -10.99
C LYS A 37 -0.33 16.77 -10.93
N ASN A 38 0.26 17.06 -9.79
CA ASN A 38 1.17 18.19 -9.60
C ASN A 38 2.43 17.81 -8.83
N GLY A 39 2.76 16.54 -8.77
CA GLY A 39 3.86 16.01 -7.98
C GLY A 39 5.24 16.52 -8.38
N ILE A 40 5.40 17.08 -9.60
CA ILE A 40 6.67 17.62 -10.08
C ILE A 40 6.48 19.04 -10.60
N LEU A 41 7.27 19.98 -10.05
CA LEU A 41 7.38 21.34 -10.56
C LEU A 41 8.77 21.56 -11.17
N VAL A 42 8.85 21.78 -12.48
CA VAL A 42 10.08 22.23 -13.13
C VAL A 42 10.25 23.73 -12.90
N MET A 43 11.34 24.11 -12.27
CA MET A 43 11.66 25.49 -11.92
C MET A 43 12.60 26.15 -12.95
N SER A 44 13.51 25.38 -13.54
CA SER A 44 14.50 25.76 -14.55
C SER A 44 14.80 24.54 -15.44
N PRO A 45 15.09 24.71 -16.74
CA PRO A 45 15.08 25.97 -17.52
C PRO A 45 13.66 26.43 -17.86
N HIS A 46 13.55 27.71 -18.25
CA HIS A 46 12.25 28.30 -18.58
C HIS A 46 11.52 27.61 -19.73
N SER A 47 12.24 26.95 -20.65
CA SER A 47 11.69 26.28 -21.83
C SER A 47 10.79 25.07 -21.51
N ILE A 48 10.97 24.44 -20.32
CA ILE A 48 10.18 23.29 -19.85
C ILE A 48 9.55 23.52 -18.48
N ARG A 49 9.53 24.79 -18.05
CA ARG A 49 8.96 25.19 -16.75
C ARG A 49 7.48 24.87 -16.68
N GLY A 50 7.06 24.22 -15.60
CA GLY A 50 5.65 23.88 -15.39
C GLY A 50 5.45 22.78 -14.36
N ARG A 51 4.18 22.42 -14.14
CA ARG A 51 3.80 21.30 -13.29
C ARG A 51 3.53 20.07 -14.15
N HIS A 52 3.97 18.93 -13.67
CA HIS A 52 3.86 17.65 -14.36
C HIS A 52 3.34 16.58 -13.43
N GLU A 53 2.65 15.62 -14.03
CA GLU A 53 2.13 14.43 -13.35
C GLU A 53 3.24 13.43 -13.10
N ALA A 54 3.09 12.65 -12.01
CA ALA A 54 3.97 11.55 -11.67
C ALA A 54 3.20 10.45 -10.94
N ALA A 55 3.60 9.21 -11.10
CA ALA A 55 3.09 8.09 -10.31
C ALA A 55 4.18 7.57 -9.38
N ILE A 56 3.99 7.76 -8.07
CA ILE A 56 4.94 7.33 -7.03
C ILE A 56 5.01 5.80 -6.99
N ALA A 57 6.22 5.25 -6.81
CA ALA A 57 6.44 3.83 -6.64
C ALA A 57 5.95 3.29 -5.27
N ASN A 58 5.70 1.99 -5.19
CA ASN A 58 5.38 1.27 -3.95
C ASN A 58 6.63 0.87 -3.13
N TYR A 59 7.76 1.53 -3.38
CA TYR A 59 9.02 1.31 -2.67
C TYR A 59 9.76 2.65 -2.53
N GLY A 60 10.80 2.68 -1.70
CA GLY A 60 11.41 3.93 -1.28
C GLY A 60 10.54 4.65 -0.25
N VAL A 61 10.97 5.83 0.17
CA VAL A 61 10.29 6.58 1.25
C VAL A 61 9.99 8.00 0.76
N PRO A 62 8.79 8.27 0.22
CA PRO A 62 8.39 9.62 -0.13
C PRO A 62 8.32 10.52 1.10
N ASP A 63 8.67 11.79 0.93
CA ASP A 63 8.59 12.78 1.99
C ASP A 63 7.18 13.41 2.06
N TYR A 64 6.18 12.60 2.43
CA TYR A 64 4.80 13.07 2.56
C TYR A 64 4.74 14.30 3.48
N GLY A 65 3.96 15.31 3.08
CA GLY A 65 3.91 16.61 3.74
C GLY A 65 5.11 17.52 3.45
N GLY A 66 6.13 17.03 2.73
CA GLY A 66 7.35 17.76 2.42
C GLY A 66 7.60 17.98 0.92
N THR A 67 8.78 18.49 0.63
CA THR A 67 9.26 18.74 -0.75
C THR A 67 10.73 18.41 -0.87
N LEU A 68 11.16 17.90 -2.04
CA LEU A 68 12.55 17.75 -2.40
C LEU A 68 12.86 18.62 -3.61
N THR A 69 13.74 19.62 -3.45
CA THR A 69 14.23 20.43 -4.57
C THR A 69 15.62 19.93 -4.98
N GLY A 70 15.73 19.47 -6.23
CA GLY A 70 16.96 18.87 -6.74
C GLY A 70 17.25 19.23 -8.19
N VAL A 71 18.40 18.77 -8.65
CA VAL A 71 18.85 18.93 -10.05
C VAL A 71 18.66 17.60 -10.78
N VAL A 72 17.95 17.65 -11.91
CA VAL A 72 17.80 16.47 -12.77
C VAL A 72 19.11 16.25 -13.55
N LEU A 73 19.67 15.06 -13.38
CA LEU A 73 20.79 14.57 -14.18
C LEU A 73 20.34 13.36 -15.00
N TYR A 74 20.90 13.23 -16.18
CA TYR A 74 20.70 12.08 -17.05
C TYR A 74 22.05 11.46 -17.40
N PRO A 75 22.23 10.14 -17.37
CA PRO A 75 23.49 9.48 -17.67
C PRO A 75 24.02 9.85 -19.06
N SER A 76 25.29 10.23 -19.16
CA SER A 76 25.91 10.58 -20.44
C SER A 76 26.20 9.36 -21.32
N ASP A 77 26.42 8.20 -20.71
CA ASP A 77 26.55 6.92 -21.43
C ASP A 77 25.15 6.33 -21.69
N ALA A 78 24.76 6.25 -22.94
CA ALA A 78 23.49 5.67 -23.37
C ALA A 78 23.28 4.22 -22.91
N LYS A 79 24.36 3.46 -22.63
CA LYS A 79 24.26 2.08 -22.10
C LYS A 79 23.79 2.06 -20.65
N LEU A 80 23.99 3.14 -19.91
CA LEU A 80 23.59 3.29 -18.53
C LEU A 80 22.25 4.02 -18.37
N ALA A 81 21.69 4.54 -19.46
CA ALA A 81 20.47 5.36 -19.46
C ALA A 81 19.27 4.66 -18.81
N ASN A 82 19.19 3.32 -18.94
CA ASN A 82 18.11 2.53 -18.33
C ASN A 82 18.33 2.20 -16.84
N GLY A 83 19.50 2.50 -16.26
CA GLY A 83 19.80 2.24 -14.85
C GLY A 83 19.83 0.78 -14.43
N CYS A 84 19.91 -0.18 -15.36
CA CYS A 84 19.89 -1.62 -15.08
C CYS A 84 21.22 -2.18 -14.58
N THR A 85 22.31 -1.44 -14.73
CA THR A 85 23.63 -1.79 -14.24
C THR A 85 24.18 -0.68 -13.33
N PRO A 86 25.03 -1.00 -12.36
CA PRO A 86 25.67 0.02 -11.53
C PRO A 86 26.37 1.09 -12.38
N PHE A 87 26.22 2.36 -11.99
CA PHE A 87 26.74 3.48 -12.77
C PHE A 87 28.28 3.60 -12.71
N GLY A 88 28.90 3.04 -11.67
CA GLY A 88 30.36 3.11 -11.50
C GLY A 88 30.90 4.49 -11.09
N GLU A 89 30.03 5.49 -10.99
CA GLU A 89 30.35 6.86 -10.59
C GLU A 89 29.28 7.41 -9.63
N THR A 90 29.60 8.50 -8.93
CA THR A 90 28.64 9.20 -8.09
C THR A 90 28.19 10.48 -8.80
N PHE A 91 26.90 10.64 -9.02
CA PHE A 91 26.34 11.84 -9.59
C PHE A 91 26.36 13.00 -8.59
N LYS A 92 26.79 14.18 -9.05
CA LYS A 92 26.81 15.39 -8.25
C LYS A 92 26.33 16.57 -9.10
N SER A 93 25.45 17.39 -8.54
CA SER A 93 25.05 18.65 -9.17
C SER A 93 26.15 19.70 -9.01
N ARG A 94 26.23 20.63 -9.93
CA ARG A 94 27.18 21.76 -9.84
C ARG A 94 26.84 22.72 -8.71
N SER A 95 25.53 22.88 -8.44
CA SER A 95 25.03 23.77 -7.39
C SER A 95 25.09 23.14 -5.99
N GLY A 96 25.48 21.86 -5.84
CA GLY A 96 25.45 21.13 -4.57
C GLY A 96 24.04 20.72 -4.11
N ARG A 97 22.99 20.93 -4.92
CA ARG A 97 21.64 20.45 -4.63
C ARG A 97 21.55 18.93 -4.73
N PRO A 98 20.59 18.30 -4.04
CA PRO A 98 20.29 16.89 -4.23
C PRO A 98 20.13 16.51 -5.70
N VAL A 99 20.60 15.32 -6.08
CA VAL A 99 20.45 14.82 -7.44
C VAL A 99 19.15 14.06 -7.58
N VAL A 100 18.38 14.40 -8.61
CA VAL A 100 17.23 13.63 -9.08
C VAL A 100 17.69 12.95 -10.37
N LEU A 101 17.91 11.62 -10.31
CA LEU A 101 18.42 10.92 -11.47
C LEU A 101 17.28 10.51 -12.40
N LEU A 102 17.35 10.93 -13.67
CA LEU A 102 16.43 10.51 -14.72
C LEU A 102 16.99 9.24 -15.35
N VAL A 103 16.16 8.19 -15.47
CA VAL A 103 16.48 6.93 -16.14
C VAL A 103 15.34 6.49 -17.05
N ASP A 104 15.64 5.64 -18.03
CA ASP A 104 14.65 5.16 -19.00
C ASP A 104 13.96 3.87 -18.52
N ARG A 105 12.66 3.72 -18.82
CA ARG A 105 11.91 2.48 -18.62
C ARG A 105 12.43 1.38 -19.55
N GLY A 106 12.44 0.13 -19.06
CA GLY A 106 12.78 -1.08 -19.79
C GLY A 106 14.11 -1.71 -19.35
N GLY A 107 14.32 -2.95 -19.76
CA GLY A 107 15.54 -3.72 -19.54
C GLY A 107 15.64 -4.44 -18.19
N CYS A 108 15.06 -3.91 -17.12
CA CYS A 108 15.04 -4.52 -15.79
C CYS A 108 13.90 -3.94 -14.92
N PHE A 109 13.71 -4.48 -13.73
CA PHE A 109 12.72 -4.01 -12.76
C PHE A 109 12.96 -2.55 -12.35
N PHE A 110 11.90 -1.83 -12.10
CA PHE A 110 11.95 -0.44 -11.65
C PHE A 110 12.75 -0.26 -10.37
N ALA A 111 12.56 -1.17 -9.41
CA ALA A 111 13.26 -1.14 -8.14
C ALA A 111 14.79 -1.26 -8.31
N LEU A 112 15.27 -2.08 -9.24
CA LEU A 112 16.72 -2.19 -9.52
C LEU A 112 17.30 -0.90 -10.08
N LYS A 113 16.56 -0.19 -10.94
CA LYS A 113 16.97 1.12 -11.45
C LYS A 113 17.13 2.14 -10.31
N THR A 114 16.16 2.14 -9.40
CA THR A 114 16.17 3.04 -8.23
C THR A 114 17.33 2.69 -7.30
N TRP A 115 17.55 1.40 -7.04
CA TRP A 115 18.69 0.96 -6.24
C TRP A 115 20.04 1.42 -6.82
N ASN A 116 20.28 1.15 -8.11
CA ASN A 116 21.53 1.56 -8.76
C ASN A 116 21.70 3.09 -8.73
N ALA A 117 20.63 3.85 -8.94
CA ALA A 117 20.67 5.31 -8.86
C ALA A 117 20.96 5.80 -7.44
N GLN A 118 20.35 5.21 -6.42
CA GLN A 118 20.61 5.51 -5.01
C GLN A 118 22.08 5.24 -4.65
N GLN A 119 22.63 4.10 -5.07
CA GLN A 119 24.07 3.78 -4.86
C GLN A 119 24.99 4.78 -5.57
N ALA A 120 24.51 5.40 -6.64
CA ALA A 120 25.22 6.46 -7.36
C ALA A 120 24.94 7.89 -6.82
N GLY A 121 24.31 8.00 -5.63
CA GLY A 121 24.10 9.26 -4.91
C GLY A 121 22.84 10.03 -5.30
N ALA A 122 21.91 9.41 -6.00
CA ALA A 122 20.61 10.03 -6.26
C ALA A 122 19.76 10.13 -4.99
N ALA A 123 19.21 11.30 -4.71
CA ALA A 123 18.25 11.54 -3.63
C ALA A 123 16.81 11.20 -4.03
N ALA A 124 16.53 11.15 -5.34
CA ALA A 124 15.28 10.67 -5.91
C ALA A 124 15.50 10.19 -7.34
N VAL A 125 14.56 9.40 -7.88
CA VAL A 125 14.66 8.85 -9.23
C VAL A 125 13.39 9.13 -10.02
N LEU A 126 13.54 9.63 -11.25
CA LEU A 126 12.47 9.73 -12.22
C LEU A 126 12.68 8.67 -13.30
N VAL A 127 11.70 7.82 -13.50
CA VAL A 127 11.71 6.84 -14.59
C VAL A 127 10.87 7.38 -15.73
N ALA A 128 11.48 7.68 -16.87
CA ALA A 128 10.76 8.13 -18.05
C ALA A 128 10.14 6.93 -18.78
N ASP A 129 8.84 7.01 -19.04
CA ASP A 129 8.17 5.97 -19.80
C ASP A 129 8.72 5.84 -21.23
N SER A 130 8.62 4.64 -21.79
CA SER A 130 9.06 4.34 -23.17
C SER A 130 7.92 4.48 -24.18
N VAL A 131 6.67 4.48 -23.70
CA VAL A 131 5.44 4.61 -24.50
C VAL A 131 4.58 5.74 -23.95
N GLU A 132 3.73 6.32 -24.78
CA GLU A 132 2.76 7.31 -24.32
C GLU A 132 1.49 6.56 -23.89
N GLU A 133 1.37 6.31 -22.60
CA GLU A 133 0.26 5.62 -21.97
C GLU A 133 -0.07 6.27 -20.61
N PRO A 134 -1.22 5.99 -20.01
CA PRO A 134 -1.51 6.43 -18.64
C PRO A 134 -0.44 5.94 -17.67
N LEU A 135 -0.01 6.82 -16.77
CA LEU A 135 1.00 6.47 -15.76
C LEU A 135 0.49 5.35 -14.85
N LEU A 136 1.38 4.43 -14.55
CA LEU A 136 1.14 3.32 -13.63
C LEU A 136 2.04 3.41 -12.40
N THR A 137 1.60 2.83 -11.29
CA THR A 137 2.46 2.67 -10.13
C THR A 137 3.57 1.66 -10.44
N MET A 138 4.81 2.04 -10.15
CA MET A 138 5.95 1.13 -10.21
C MET A 138 5.94 0.25 -8.96
N ASP A 139 5.74 -1.05 -9.15
CA ASP A 139 5.67 -2.02 -8.07
C ASP A 139 6.98 -2.81 -7.92
N THR A 140 7.19 -3.41 -6.74
CA THR A 140 8.27 -4.37 -6.53
C THR A 140 7.94 -5.69 -7.25
N PRO A 141 8.98 -6.42 -7.75
CA PRO A 141 8.76 -7.75 -8.27
C PRO A 141 8.24 -8.71 -7.18
N GLU A 142 7.41 -9.68 -7.58
CA GLU A 142 6.82 -10.66 -6.66
C GLU A 142 7.73 -11.87 -6.40
N GLU A 143 8.75 -12.08 -7.25
CA GLU A 143 9.61 -13.26 -7.18
C GLU A 143 10.65 -13.14 -6.08
N GLU A 144 10.74 -14.18 -5.27
CA GLU A 144 11.84 -14.37 -4.33
C GLU A 144 13.11 -14.78 -5.09
N SER A 145 14.09 -13.90 -5.14
CA SER A 145 15.43 -14.25 -5.58
C SER A 145 16.44 -13.73 -4.56
N PRO A 146 17.49 -14.48 -4.22
CA PRO A 146 18.58 -13.99 -3.39
C PRO A 146 19.18 -12.68 -3.91
N ASP A 147 19.08 -12.45 -5.21
CA ASP A 147 19.56 -11.23 -5.88
C ASP A 147 18.68 -10.00 -5.57
N MET A 148 17.55 -10.16 -4.88
CA MET A 148 16.59 -9.07 -4.56
C MET A 148 16.73 -8.53 -3.13
N ALA A 149 17.69 -8.96 -2.35
CA ALA A 149 17.96 -8.45 -0.99
C ALA A 149 18.14 -6.91 -0.93
N PHE A 150 18.43 -6.26 -2.06
CA PHE A 150 18.53 -4.80 -2.14
C PHE A 150 17.20 -4.07 -1.93
N LEU A 151 16.06 -4.72 -2.18
CA LEU A 151 14.73 -4.10 -2.07
C LEU A 151 14.51 -3.49 -0.68
N ALA A 152 14.91 -4.21 0.37
CA ALA A 152 14.80 -3.74 1.74
C ALA A 152 15.57 -2.45 2.03
N ASN A 153 16.59 -2.14 1.23
CA ASN A 153 17.49 -1.01 1.42
C ASN A 153 17.19 0.18 0.50
N ILE A 154 16.11 0.12 -0.31
CA ILE A 154 15.69 1.26 -1.12
C ILE A 154 14.99 2.27 -0.21
N THR A 155 15.58 3.46 -0.09
CA THR A 155 15.00 4.60 0.63
C THR A 155 14.70 5.78 -0.29
N ALA A 156 15.41 5.88 -1.43
CA ALA A 156 15.19 6.95 -2.39
C ALA A 156 13.76 6.86 -2.99
N PRO A 157 12.95 7.92 -2.90
CA PRO A 157 11.65 7.97 -3.56
C PRO A 157 11.85 7.94 -5.08
N SER A 158 10.92 7.29 -5.77
CA SER A 158 10.93 7.25 -7.23
C SER A 158 9.54 7.41 -7.82
N ALA A 159 9.47 7.95 -9.02
CA ALA A 159 8.22 8.17 -9.73
C ALA A 159 8.35 7.89 -11.21
N LEU A 160 7.31 7.28 -11.80
CA LEU A 160 7.14 7.17 -13.25
C LEU A 160 6.63 8.50 -13.80
N ILE A 161 7.22 8.95 -14.89
CA ILE A 161 6.79 10.13 -15.64
C ILE A 161 6.47 9.78 -17.09
N SER A 162 5.61 10.58 -17.73
CA SER A 162 5.22 10.32 -19.13
C SER A 162 6.44 10.37 -20.06
N LYS A 163 6.33 9.65 -21.17
CA LYS A 163 7.35 9.65 -22.22
C LYS A 163 7.62 11.08 -22.70
N SER A 164 6.57 11.83 -23.00
CA SER A 164 6.68 13.22 -23.48
C SER A 164 7.44 14.13 -22.52
N PHE A 165 7.19 14.01 -21.22
CA PHE A 165 7.92 14.78 -20.21
C PHE A 165 9.38 14.28 -20.07
N GLY A 166 9.62 12.98 -20.11
CA GLY A 166 10.97 12.41 -20.14
C GLY A 166 11.79 12.89 -21.33
N ASP A 167 11.17 12.92 -22.53
CA ASP A 167 11.80 13.46 -23.76
C ASP A 167 12.17 14.93 -23.60
N ALA A 168 11.28 15.74 -22.99
CA ALA A 168 11.54 17.14 -22.73
C ALA A 168 12.72 17.34 -21.77
N LEU A 169 12.81 16.56 -20.70
CA LEU A 169 13.94 16.59 -19.76
C LEU A 169 15.25 16.19 -20.44
N ARG A 170 15.27 15.11 -21.24
CA ARG A 170 16.46 14.69 -22.00
C ARG A 170 16.91 15.74 -23.01
N ALA A 171 15.95 16.34 -23.72
CA ALA A 171 16.24 17.42 -24.67
C ALA A 171 16.81 18.67 -23.98
N ALA A 172 16.28 19.00 -22.79
CA ALA A 172 16.82 20.08 -21.98
C ALA A 172 18.23 19.75 -21.46
N ALA A 173 18.45 18.54 -20.95
CA ALA A 173 19.79 18.09 -20.49
C ALA A 173 20.86 18.15 -21.59
N SER A 174 20.47 17.84 -22.83
CA SER A 174 21.38 17.91 -23.98
C SER A 174 21.69 19.34 -24.46
N LYS A 175 20.79 20.28 -24.19
CA LYS A 175 20.90 21.70 -24.65
C LYS A 175 21.46 22.62 -23.59
N SER A 176 21.32 22.28 -22.31
CA SER A 176 21.71 23.14 -21.20
C SER A 176 23.22 23.15 -21.03
N GLY A 177 23.93 24.11 -21.60
CA GLY A 177 25.35 24.36 -21.37
C GLY A 177 25.65 24.53 -19.88
N ASP A 178 25.30 25.69 -19.31
CA ASP A 178 25.54 26.02 -17.91
C ASP A 178 24.28 26.01 -17.01
N GLU A 179 23.08 25.93 -17.58
CA GLU A 179 21.84 25.98 -16.83
C GLU A 179 21.45 24.58 -16.33
N GLU A 180 21.31 24.39 -15.01
CA GLU A 180 20.86 23.15 -14.41
C GLU A 180 19.34 22.99 -14.52
N ILE A 181 18.86 21.78 -14.77
CA ILE A 181 17.44 21.44 -14.72
C ILE A 181 17.06 21.29 -13.25
N VAL A 182 16.37 22.28 -12.70
CA VAL A 182 15.94 22.29 -11.30
C VAL A 182 14.47 21.89 -11.22
N VAL A 183 14.21 20.84 -10.46
CA VAL A 183 12.86 20.36 -10.17
C VAL A 183 12.58 20.38 -8.68
N ARG A 184 11.30 20.53 -8.32
CA ARG A 184 10.80 20.27 -6.98
C ARG A 184 9.79 19.12 -7.06
N LEU A 185 10.07 18.05 -6.36
CA LEU A 185 9.13 17.01 -6.04
C LEU A 185 8.29 17.52 -4.85
N ASP A 186 6.98 17.46 -4.96
CA ASP A 186 6.06 18.10 -4.01
C ASP A 186 5.02 17.08 -3.55
N TRP A 187 5.15 16.61 -2.31
CA TRP A 187 4.26 15.63 -1.69
C TRP A 187 3.36 16.24 -0.60
N ARG A 188 3.27 17.59 -0.51
CA ARG A 188 2.48 18.27 0.51
C ARG A 188 0.99 18.00 0.36
N GLU A 189 0.52 17.90 -0.89
CA GLU A 189 -0.88 17.64 -1.24
C GLU A 189 -1.15 16.17 -1.59
N SER A 190 -0.17 15.28 -1.41
CA SER A 190 -0.29 13.86 -1.76
C SER A 190 -1.18 13.10 -0.78
N MET A 191 -1.28 13.57 0.47
CA MET A 191 -2.24 13.08 1.45
C MET A 191 -3.28 14.16 1.74
N PRO A 192 -4.58 13.89 1.57
CA PRO A 192 -5.63 14.81 2.00
C PRO A 192 -5.58 15.01 3.52
N HIS A 193 -5.79 16.25 3.96
CA HIS A 193 -5.75 16.66 5.37
C HIS A 193 -6.99 17.49 5.73
N PRO A 194 -8.21 16.87 5.66
CA PRO A 194 -9.47 17.60 5.75
C PRO A 194 -9.79 18.12 7.15
N ASP A 195 -9.40 17.39 8.18
CA ASP A 195 -9.75 17.70 9.57
C ASP A 195 -8.69 17.25 10.59
N ALA A 196 -9.07 17.24 11.86
CA ALA A 196 -8.17 16.95 12.98
C ALA A 196 -8.06 15.45 13.31
N ARG A 197 -8.66 14.56 12.52
CA ARG A 197 -8.58 13.11 12.68
C ARG A 197 -8.24 12.48 11.35
N VAL A 198 -7.40 11.44 11.39
CA VAL A 198 -7.05 10.67 10.21
C VAL A 198 -7.84 9.36 10.18
N GLU A 199 -8.47 9.06 9.06
CA GLU A 199 -9.02 7.74 8.75
C GLU A 199 -7.98 6.96 7.93
N TYR A 200 -7.64 5.74 8.39
CA TYR A 200 -6.75 4.89 7.61
C TYR A 200 -7.23 3.44 7.56
N GLU A 201 -7.02 2.82 6.40
CA GLU A 201 -7.39 1.44 6.10
C GLU A 201 -6.12 0.63 5.84
N PHE A 202 -6.07 -0.59 6.36
CA PHE A 202 -5.01 -1.53 6.02
C PHE A 202 -5.62 -2.78 5.38
N TRP A 203 -5.37 -2.93 4.08
CA TRP A 203 -5.78 -4.06 3.28
C TRP A 203 -4.71 -5.13 3.34
N THR A 204 -5.06 -6.28 3.88
CA THR A 204 -4.12 -7.34 4.23
C THR A 204 -4.75 -8.73 4.00
N ASN A 205 -4.07 -9.78 4.38
CA ASN A 205 -4.59 -11.14 4.50
C ASN A 205 -3.94 -11.87 5.67
N SER A 206 -4.56 -12.97 6.11
CA SER A 206 -4.07 -13.79 7.22
C SER A 206 -3.10 -14.91 6.77
N ASN A 207 -2.90 -15.09 5.46
CA ASN A 207 -1.93 -16.02 4.91
C ASN A 207 -0.51 -15.63 5.33
N ASP A 208 0.27 -16.57 5.83
CA ASP A 208 1.66 -16.38 6.25
C ASP A 208 2.67 -17.16 5.40
N GLU A 209 2.22 -17.77 4.30
CA GLU A 209 3.05 -18.52 3.35
C GLU A 209 3.01 -17.95 1.92
N CYS A 210 2.55 -16.72 1.73
CA CYS A 210 2.50 -16.09 0.42
C CYS A 210 3.81 -15.35 0.03
N GLY A 211 4.92 -15.72 0.64
CA GLY A 211 6.23 -15.17 0.32
C GLY A 211 6.50 -13.76 0.88
N PRO A 212 7.40 -12.98 0.25
CA PRO A 212 7.92 -11.72 0.81
C PRO A 212 6.84 -10.71 1.17
N ARG A 213 5.74 -10.66 0.43
CA ARG A 213 4.63 -9.73 0.73
C ARG A 213 3.91 -10.08 2.04
N CYS A 214 3.77 -11.37 2.36
CA CYS A 214 3.26 -11.80 3.65
C CYS A 214 4.21 -11.44 4.79
N ASP A 215 5.52 -11.58 4.55
CA ASP A 215 6.54 -11.20 5.53
C ASP A 215 6.59 -9.69 5.75
N GLU A 216 6.46 -8.89 4.68
CA GLU A 216 6.36 -7.42 4.75
C GLU A 216 5.14 -6.99 5.57
N GLN A 217 3.96 -7.58 5.33
CA GLN A 217 2.75 -7.31 6.12
C GLN A 217 2.95 -7.61 7.60
N ALA A 218 3.55 -8.77 7.92
CA ALA A 218 3.79 -9.16 9.30
C ALA A 218 4.80 -8.26 10.01
N ALA A 219 5.89 -7.92 9.32
CA ALA A 219 6.89 -7.00 9.84
C ALA A 219 6.26 -5.62 10.10
N PHE A 220 5.44 -5.13 9.18
CA PHE A 220 4.73 -3.85 9.34
C PHE A 220 3.78 -3.89 10.54
N VAL A 221 2.90 -4.89 10.64
CA VAL A 221 1.95 -5.01 11.77
C VAL A 221 2.71 -5.02 13.09
N SER A 222 3.78 -5.78 13.18
CA SER A 222 4.60 -5.87 14.38
C SER A 222 5.26 -4.53 14.74
N ALA A 223 5.85 -3.85 13.76
CA ALA A 223 6.55 -2.60 13.95
C ALA A 223 5.61 -1.40 14.17
N PHE A 224 4.46 -1.38 13.48
CA PHE A 224 3.53 -0.24 13.53
C PHE A 224 2.53 -0.32 14.70
N ARG A 225 2.32 -1.49 15.30
CA ARG A 225 1.35 -1.75 16.37
C ARG A 225 1.37 -0.68 17.47
N GLY A 226 2.55 -0.28 17.93
CA GLY A 226 2.68 0.72 18.98
C GLY A 226 2.16 2.10 18.57
N HIS A 227 2.48 2.56 17.37
CA HIS A 227 1.99 3.83 16.82
C HIS A 227 0.48 3.79 16.61
N ALA A 228 -0.04 2.72 16.01
CA ALA A 228 -1.48 2.53 15.80
C ALA A 228 -2.26 2.64 17.12
N GLN A 229 -1.81 1.92 18.16
CA GLN A 229 -2.44 1.95 19.45
C GLN A 229 -2.40 3.33 20.12
N LEU A 230 -1.32 4.08 19.96
CA LEU A 230 -1.23 5.45 20.50
C LEU A 230 -2.26 6.36 19.81
N LEU A 231 -2.33 6.33 18.50
CA LEU A 231 -3.25 7.14 17.71
C LEU A 231 -4.72 6.80 17.96
N GLU A 232 -5.06 5.50 18.00
CA GLU A 232 -6.43 5.05 18.22
C GLU A 232 -6.90 5.30 19.66
N LYS A 233 -6.07 5.03 20.68
CA LYS A 233 -6.39 5.27 22.10
C LYS A 233 -6.58 6.75 22.43
N ALA A 234 -5.88 7.63 21.72
CA ALA A 234 -6.05 9.08 21.84
C ALA A 234 -7.29 9.60 21.09
N GLY A 235 -7.85 8.80 20.18
CA GLY A 235 -8.94 9.22 19.29
C GLY A 235 -8.47 10.07 18.11
N ASP A 236 -7.16 10.16 17.90
CA ASP A 236 -6.55 10.95 16.84
C ASP A 236 -6.72 10.28 15.47
N ALA A 237 -6.83 8.95 15.43
CA ALA A 237 -7.06 8.22 14.20
C ALA A 237 -8.19 7.18 14.32
N LEU A 238 -8.85 6.91 13.19
CA LEU A 238 -9.78 5.81 13.02
C LEU A 238 -9.17 4.78 12.08
N PHE A 239 -8.93 3.59 12.60
CA PHE A 239 -8.40 2.46 11.85
C PHE A 239 -9.51 1.52 11.39
N THR A 240 -9.38 0.98 10.16
CA THR A 240 -10.25 -0.08 9.65
C THR A 240 -9.40 -1.12 8.91
N PRO A 241 -9.34 -2.37 9.39
CA PRO A 241 -8.73 -3.46 8.63
C PRO A 241 -9.66 -3.94 7.54
N HIS A 242 -9.08 -4.32 6.39
CA HIS A 242 -9.79 -4.88 5.26
C HIS A 242 -9.08 -6.10 4.68
N TYR A 243 -9.87 -6.99 4.05
CA TYR A 243 -9.38 -8.23 3.46
C TYR A 243 -9.96 -8.42 2.07
N ILE A 244 -9.10 -8.59 1.07
CA ILE A 244 -9.56 -8.90 -0.29
C ILE A 244 -10.22 -10.25 -0.31
N THR A 245 -11.43 -10.30 -0.88
CA THR A 245 -12.20 -11.53 -1.01
C THR A 245 -12.73 -11.66 -2.43
N TRP A 246 -12.38 -12.75 -3.10
CA TRP A 246 -12.82 -13.05 -4.45
C TRP A 246 -14.11 -13.88 -4.41
N PHE A 247 -14.68 -14.19 -5.57
CA PHE A 247 -15.80 -15.13 -5.70
C PHE A 247 -15.49 -16.17 -6.79
N CYS A 248 -16.07 -17.36 -6.64
CA CYS A 248 -15.97 -18.39 -7.66
C CYS A 248 -17.05 -18.18 -8.72
N PRO A 249 -16.69 -17.96 -10.01
CA PRO A 249 -17.67 -17.81 -11.07
C PRO A 249 -18.60 -19.03 -11.19
N ALA A 250 -19.87 -18.81 -11.53
CA ALA A 250 -20.92 -19.85 -11.53
C ALA A 250 -20.55 -21.12 -12.30
N GLN A 251 -19.81 -20.99 -13.43
CA GLN A 251 -19.39 -22.13 -14.22
C GLN A 251 -18.34 -23.03 -13.56
N PHE A 252 -17.67 -22.55 -12.50
CA PHE A 252 -16.66 -23.31 -11.76
C PHE A 252 -17.16 -23.77 -10.37
N GLN A 253 -18.37 -23.32 -9.96
CA GLN A 253 -18.99 -23.80 -8.73
C GLN A 253 -19.17 -25.32 -8.81
N GLY A 254 -18.75 -26.04 -7.75
CA GLY A 254 -18.74 -27.51 -7.72
C GLY A 254 -17.44 -28.15 -8.22
N THR A 255 -16.50 -27.38 -8.77
CA THR A 255 -15.15 -27.90 -9.00
C THR A 255 -14.38 -28.05 -7.69
N ARG A 256 -13.39 -28.97 -7.68
CA ARG A 256 -12.49 -29.14 -6.52
C ARG A 256 -11.77 -27.83 -6.19
N GLN A 257 -11.32 -27.10 -7.20
CA GLN A 257 -10.64 -25.82 -7.01
C GLN A 257 -11.52 -24.81 -6.28
N CYS A 258 -12.77 -24.65 -6.69
CA CYS A 258 -13.68 -23.73 -6.01
C CYS A 258 -13.99 -24.19 -4.58
N ALA A 259 -14.14 -25.51 -4.36
CA ALA A 259 -14.44 -26.07 -3.05
C ALA A 259 -13.28 -25.92 -2.05
N SER A 260 -12.02 -25.95 -2.53
CA SER A 260 -10.84 -25.76 -1.67
C SER A 260 -10.54 -24.28 -1.37
N GLN A 261 -10.92 -23.38 -2.26
CA GLN A 261 -10.58 -21.96 -2.10
C GLN A 261 -11.69 -21.10 -1.48
N CYS A 262 -12.92 -21.61 -1.39
CA CYS A 262 -14.07 -20.78 -1.08
C CYS A 262 -14.91 -21.32 0.09
N ILE A 263 -15.56 -20.39 0.80
CA ILE A 263 -16.65 -20.65 1.76
C ILE A 263 -18.00 -20.20 1.18
N ASN A 264 -19.09 -20.47 1.91
CA ASN A 264 -20.46 -20.09 1.56
C ASN A 264 -20.80 -20.40 0.08
N ARG A 265 -20.49 -21.65 -0.36
CA ARG A 265 -20.77 -22.12 -1.74
C ARG A 265 -20.11 -21.29 -2.85
N GLY A 266 -18.88 -20.84 -2.67
CA GLY A 266 -18.14 -20.12 -3.68
C GLY A 266 -18.36 -18.60 -3.67
N ARG A 267 -19.05 -18.05 -2.68
CA ARG A 267 -19.29 -16.61 -2.59
C ARG A 267 -18.03 -15.83 -2.17
N TYR A 268 -17.21 -16.43 -1.31
CA TYR A 268 -16.03 -15.79 -0.75
C TYR A 268 -14.83 -16.70 -0.84
N CYS A 269 -13.80 -16.26 -1.52
CA CYS A 269 -12.65 -17.08 -1.89
C CYS A 269 -11.33 -16.33 -1.63
N ALA A 270 -10.29 -17.09 -1.30
CA ALA A 270 -8.90 -16.65 -1.32
C ALA A 270 -8.04 -17.65 -2.11
N PRO A 271 -6.90 -17.22 -2.65
CA PRO A 271 -5.94 -18.15 -3.25
C PRO A 271 -5.45 -19.19 -2.24
N ASP A 272 -5.03 -20.33 -2.77
CA ASP A 272 -4.33 -21.36 -1.99
C ASP A 272 -3.01 -20.81 -1.44
N PRO A 273 -2.72 -20.98 -0.14
CA PRO A 273 -1.54 -20.40 0.50
C PRO A 273 -0.22 -20.81 -0.15
N GLU A 274 -0.04 -22.10 -0.37
CA GLU A 274 1.20 -22.68 -0.93
C GLU A 274 1.16 -22.78 -2.46
N GLY A 275 0.00 -22.54 -3.08
CA GLY A 275 -0.20 -22.70 -4.52
C GLY A 275 -0.40 -24.15 -4.98
N ASP A 276 -0.51 -25.13 -4.06
CA ASP A 276 -0.76 -26.55 -4.32
C ASP A 276 -2.12 -26.99 -3.80
N LEU A 277 -3.13 -27.00 -4.65
CA LEU A 277 -4.53 -27.36 -4.35
C LEU A 277 -4.73 -28.76 -3.73
N GLY A 278 -3.70 -29.48 -3.39
CA GLY A 278 -3.79 -30.85 -2.90
C GLY A 278 -3.10 -31.10 -1.56
N ALA A 279 -2.40 -30.12 -1.04
CA ALA A 279 -1.58 -30.25 0.16
C ALA A 279 -1.70 -29.00 1.03
N GLY A 280 -1.34 -29.12 2.30
CA GLY A 280 -1.26 -28.01 3.24
C GLY A 280 -2.61 -27.41 3.62
N TYR A 281 -2.65 -26.11 3.78
CA TYR A 281 -3.86 -25.32 4.03
C TYR A 281 -4.54 -24.95 2.71
N GLU A 282 -5.83 -24.74 2.77
CA GLU A 282 -6.62 -24.38 1.59
C GLU A 282 -7.01 -22.90 1.64
N GLY A 283 -7.31 -22.30 0.48
CA GLY A 283 -7.74 -20.89 0.42
C GLY A 283 -8.97 -20.60 1.29
N LYS A 284 -9.89 -21.56 1.47
CA LYS A 284 -11.02 -21.40 2.39
C LYS A 284 -10.59 -21.20 3.85
N ASP A 285 -9.45 -21.78 4.28
CA ASP A 285 -8.94 -21.61 5.64
C ASP A 285 -8.49 -20.16 5.85
N VAL A 286 -7.87 -19.56 4.80
CA VAL A 286 -7.50 -18.15 4.77
C VAL A 286 -8.75 -17.26 4.85
N VAL A 287 -9.81 -17.57 4.08
CA VAL A 287 -11.06 -16.78 4.14
C VAL A 287 -11.69 -16.83 5.54
N VAL A 288 -11.70 -18.01 6.19
CA VAL A 288 -12.24 -18.16 7.54
C VAL A 288 -11.45 -17.33 8.55
N GLU A 289 -10.12 -17.32 8.45
CA GLU A 289 -9.30 -16.53 9.36
C GLU A 289 -9.37 -15.03 9.06
N ASN A 290 -9.43 -14.61 7.79
CA ASN A 290 -9.70 -13.21 7.41
C ASN A 290 -11.02 -12.74 8.03
N LEU A 291 -12.08 -13.55 7.94
CA LEU A 291 -13.38 -13.27 8.56
C LEU A 291 -13.27 -13.15 10.08
N ARG A 292 -12.48 -14.00 10.72
CA ARG A 292 -12.24 -13.94 12.16
C ARG A 292 -11.56 -12.62 12.55
N GLN A 293 -10.53 -12.23 11.84
CA GLN A 293 -9.79 -10.97 12.10
C GLN A 293 -10.69 -9.74 11.93
N LEU A 294 -11.59 -9.73 10.93
CA LEU A 294 -12.63 -8.72 10.79
C LEU A 294 -13.58 -8.71 12.00
N CYS A 295 -14.02 -9.88 12.43
CA CYS A 295 -14.92 -10.00 13.58
C CYS A 295 -14.24 -9.63 14.91
N VAL A 296 -12.96 -9.94 15.07
CA VAL A 296 -12.15 -9.47 16.21
C VAL A 296 -12.15 -7.93 16.26
N HIS A 297 -11.89 -7.28 15.13
CA HIS A 297 -11.94 -5.82 15.06
C HIS A 297 -13.33 -5.27 15.39
N ARG A 298 -14.40 -5.85 14.84
CA ARG A 298 -15.79 -5.41 15.09
C ARG A 298 -16.15 -5.55 16.57
N VAL A 299 -15.84 -6.69 17.18
CA VAL A 299 -16.12 -6.95 18.61
C VAL A 299 -15.28 -6.04 19.50
N ALA A 300 -14.01 -5.84 19.19
CA ALA A 300 -13.13 -4.92 19.91
C ALA A 300 -13.61 -3.47 19.79
N ASN A 301 -13.98 -3.02 18.59
CA ASN A 301 -14.47 -1.68 18.33
C ASN A 301 -15.79 -1.40 19.08
N ALA A 302 -16.72 -2.37 19.13
CA ALA A 302 -17.95 -2.26 19.92
C ALA A 302 -17.69 -2.08 21.43
N ARG A 303 -16.50 -2.40 21.89
CA ARG A 303 -16.01 -2.25 23.26
C ARG A 303 -15.08 -1.04 23.44
N ASN A 304 -15.01 -0.15 22.43
CA ASN A 304 -14.07 0.98 22.36
C ASN A 304 -12.61 0.58 22.55
N ALA A 305 -12.20 -0.52 21.91
CA ALA A 305 -10.87 -1.08 21.99
C ALA A 305 -10.38 -1.61 20.62
N SER A 306 -10.67 -0.88 19.52
CA SER A 306 -10.34 -1.25 18.13
C SER A 306 -8.86 -1.64 17.97
N TRP A 307 -7.97 -0.97 18.69
CA TRP A 307 -6.52 -1.23 18.69
C TRP A 307 -6.12 -2.66 19.12
N VAL A 308 -7.01 -3.44 19.73
CA VAL A 308 -6.75 -4.85 20.09
C VAL A 308 -6.60 -5.73 18.85
N TRP A 309 -7.11 -5.30 17.70
CA TRP A 309 -6.87 -5.99 16.43
C TRP A 309 -5.37 -6.13 16.12
N TRP A 310 -4.58 -5.10 16.37
CA TRP A 310 -3.13 -5.11 16.15
C TRP A 310 -2.43 -6.15 17.04
N ASP A 311 -2.86 -6.26 18.29
CA ASP A 311 -2.34 -7.28 19.20
C ASP A 311 -2.75 -8.68 18.73
N PHE A 312 -4.02 -8.85 18.30
CA PHE A 312 -4.51 -10.14 17.82
C PHE A 312 -3.71 -10.62 16.60
N VAL A 313 -3.57 -9.79 15.58
CA VAL A 313 -2.89 -10.19 14.33
C VAL A 313 -1.41 -10.49 14.58
N ALA A 314 -0.73 -9.67 15.39
CA ALA A 314 0.67 -9.90 15.75
C ALA A 314 0.86 -11.20 16.55
N ASP A 315 0.02 -11.45 17.56
CA ASP A 315 0.11 -12.64 18.40
C ASP A 315 -0.31 -13.90 17.64
N TYR A 316 -1.36 -13.80 16.80
CA TYR A 316 -1.82 -14.91 15.96
C TYR A 316 -0.71 -15.38 15.03
N ARG A 317 -0.05 -14.48 14.34
CA ARG A 317 1.06 -14.80 13.43
C ARG A 317 2.19 -15.57 14.11
N VAL A 318 2.50 -15.23 15.36
CA VAL A 318 3.57 -15.91 16.13
C VAL A 318 3.10 -17.26 16.66
N ARG A 319 1.86 -17.34 17.14
CA ARG A 319 1.36 -18.53 17.86
C ARG A 319 0.69 -19.55 16.96
N CYS A 320 0.10 -19.10 15.85
CA CYS A 320 -0.81 -19.89 15.03
C CYS A 320 -0.35 -19.96 13.56
N SER A 321 0.97 -20.01 13.31
CA SER A 321 1.49 -20.00 11.94
C SER A 321 1.17 -21.30 11.16
N MET A 322 1.00 -21.15 9.84
CA MET A 322 0.85 -22.28 8.91
C MET A 322 2.09 -23.15 8.90
N LYS A 323 3.27 -22.55 8.91
CA LYS A 323 4.57 -23.21 8.93
C LYS A 323 4.71 -24.21 10.08
N GLU A 324 4.15 -23.87 11.25
CA GLU A 324 4.14 -24.76 12.43
C GLU A 324 2.90 -25.64 12.50
N ARG A 325 2.05 -25.63 11.46
CA ARG A 325 0.78 -26.37 11.40
C ARG A 325 -0.17 -26.07 12.55
N ARG A 326 -0.17 -24.80 12.98
CA ARG A 326 -1.02 -24.31 14.08
C ARG A 326 -2.09 -23.33 13.61
N TYR A 327 -2.22 -23.11 12.32
CA TYR A 327 -3.23 -22.24 11.73
C TYR A 327 -4.60 -22.91 11.85
N SER A 328 -5.25 -22.72 13.00
CA SER A 328 -6.49 -23.39 13.33
C SER A 328 -7.42 -22.52 14.16
N ARG A 329 -8.68 -22.91 14.19
CA ARG A 329 -9.72 -22.29 15.00
C ARG A 329 -9.34 -22.28 16.49
N GLU A 330 -8.87 -23.41 17.01
CA GLU A 330 -8.53 -23.59 18.44
C GLU A 330 -7.43 -22.62 18.85
N CYS A 331 -6.38 -22.52 18.02
CA CYS A 331 -5.29 -21.58 18.27
C CYS A 331 -5.79 -20.12 18.25
N ALA A 332 -6.64 -19.78 17.30
CA ALA A 332 -7.24 -18.44 17.21
C ALA A 332 -8.10 -18.11 18.45
N GLU A 333 -8.91 -19.05 18.93
CA GLU A 333 -9.74 -18.88 20.13
C GLU A 333 -8.86 -18.67 21.39
N GLU A 334 -7.72 -19.36 21.50
CA GLU A 334 -6.75 -19.12 22.57
C GLU A 334 -6.17 -17.68 22.52
N VAL A 335 -5.88 -17.16 21.33
CA VAL A 335 -5.39 -15.77 21.18
C VAL A 335 -6.50 -14.78 21.55
N VAL A 336 -7.72 -14.96 21.04
CA VAL A 336 -8.89 -14.14 21.39
C VAL A 336 -9.09 -14.08 22.92
N ALA A 337 -9.06 -15.24 23.58
CA ALA A 337 -9.23 -15.33 25.02
C ALA A 337 -8.09 -14.64 25.79
N SER A 338 -6.84 -14.78 25.32
CA SER A 338 -5.67 -14.14 25.96
C SER A 338 -5.73 -12.62 25.90
N LEU A 339 -6.45 -12.04 24.95
CA LEU A 339 -6.67 -10.60 24.79
C LEU A 339 -7.93 -10.09 25.51
N GLY A 340 -8.63 -10.96 26.24
CA GLY A 340 -9.84 -10.62 26.98
C GLY A 340 -11.06 -10.32 26.11
N LEU A 341 -11.06 -10.78 24.86
CA LEU A 341 -12.21 -10.69 23.97
C LEU A 341 -13.15 -11.89 24.16
N PRO A 342 -14.47 -11.70 24.07
CA PRO A 342 -15.44 -12.77 24.18
C PRO A 342 -15.46 -13.61 22.87
N ALA A 343 -14.91 -14.81 22.91
CA ALA A 343 -14.84 -15.69 21.75
C ALA A 343 -16.20 -16.02 21.15
N GLU A 344 -17.24 -16.13 21.99
CA GLU A 344 -18.62 -16.37 21.55
C GLU A 344 -19.15 -15.23 20.66
N MET A 345 -18.87 -13.95 21.00
CA MET A 345 -19.26 -12.81 20.17
C MET A 345 -18.49 -12.78 18.85
N VAL A 346 -17.23 -13.18 18.85
CA VAL A 346 -16.46 -13.30 17.61
C VAL A 346 -17.06 -14.39 16.72
N ALA A 347 -17.38 -15.55 17.29
CA ALA A 347 -18.02 -16.65 16.55
C ALA A 347 -19.41 -16.27 16.03
N GLU A 348 -20.22 -15.55 16.80
CA GLU A 348 -21.53 -15.04 16.37
C GLU A 348 -21.38 -14.06 15.20
N CYS A 349 -20.40 -13.16 15.24
CA CYS A 349 -20.10 -12.23 14.14
C CYS A 349 -19.69 -13.00 12.86
N MET A 350 -18.90 -14.07 12.99
CA MET A 350 -18.44 -14.88 11.85
C MET A 350 -19.59 -15.63 11.16
N GLY A 351 -20.60 -16.06 11.92
CA GLY A 351 -21.67 -16.91 11.41
C GLY A 351 -21.14 -18.30 11.01
N ASP A 352 -21.88 -18.97 10.11
CA ASP A 352 -21.54 -20.31 9.63
C ASP A 352 -20.86 -20.24 8.24
N PRO A 353 -19.54 -20.52 8.13
CA PRO A 353 -18.81 -20.51 6.86
C PRO A 353 -19.27 -21.60 5.87
N ASP A 354 -19.89 -22.67 6.36
CA ASP A 354 -20.37 -23.78 5.52
C ASP A 354 -21.80 -23.57 5.00
N ALA A 355 -22.51 -22.57 5.54
CA ALA A 355 -23.86 -22.27 5.11
C ALA A 355 -23.95 -21.82 3.65
N ASP A 356 -24.99 -22.25 2.94
CA ASP A 356 -25.32 -21.72 1.61
C ASP A 356 -26.07 -20.39 1.74
N ALA A 357 -25.43 -19.40 2.33
CA ALA A 357 -25.96 -18.10 2.61
C ALA A 357 -24.91 -17.00 2.39
N GLU A 358 -25.36 -15.75 2.24
CA GLU A 358 -24.46 -14.61 2.26
C GLU A 358 -23.93 -14.38 3.68
N ASN A 359 -22.63 -14.06 3.76
CA ASN A 359 -22.01 -13.54 4.97
C ASN A 359 -21.91 -12.03 4.85
N GLU A 360 -22.57 -11.30 5.73
CA GLU A 360 -22.67 -9.84 5.64
C GLU A 360 -21.32 -9.15 5.81
N VAL A 361 -20.44 -9.71 6.65
CA VAL A 361 -19.08 -9.17 6.87
C VAL A 361 -18.29 -9.22 5.58
N LEU A 362 -18.19 -10.40 4.97
CA LEU A 362 -17.41 -10.61 3.74
C LEU A 362 -18.05 -9.95 2.50
N ARG A 363 -19.39 -9.88 2.46
CA ARG A 363 -20.08 -9.13 1.43
C ARG A 363 -19.73 -7.65 1.48
N THR A 364 -19.60 -7.10 2.66
CA THR A 364 -19.16 -5.71 2.85
C THR A 364 -17.75 -5.52 2.32
N GLU A 365 -16.84 -6.45 2.60
CA GLU A 365 -15.46 -6.39 2.07
C GLU A 365 -15.43 -6.38 0.53
N GLN A 366 -16.21 -7.25 -0.12
CA GLN A 366 -16.30 -7.25 -1.59
C GLN A 366 -16.83 -5.93 -2.16
N VAL A 367 -17.77 -5.29 -1.48
CA VAL A 367 -18.32 -3.99 -1.91
C VAL A 367 -17.29 -2.87 -1.75
N VAL A 368 -16.64 -2.80 -0.58
CA VAL A 368 -15.69 -1.73 -0.31
C VAL A 368 -14.35 -1.91 -1.03
N GLN A 369 -14.04 -3.11 -1.50
CA GLN A 369 -12.85 -3.37 -2.33
C GLN A 369 -12.91 -2.59 -3.64
N VAL A 370 -14.09 -2.39 -4.21
CA VAL A 370 -14.33 -1.52 -5.36
C VAL A 370 -14.42 -0.09 -4.85
N GLY A 371 -13.35 0.66 -5.02
CA GLY A 371 -13.23 2.02 -4.52
C GLY A 371 -13.89 3.05 -5.41
N HIS A 372 -14.10 4.22 -4.82
CA HIS A 372 -14.65 5.39 -5.50
C HIS A 372 -13.71 6.58 -5.38
N GLY A 373 -13.72 7.43 -6.41
CA GLY A 373 -12.94 8.68 -6.41
C GLY A 373 -11.43 8.43 -6.35
N ASN A 374 -10.74 9.15 -5.47
CA ASN A 374 -9.28 9.13 -5.37
C ASN A 374 -8.71 7.84 -4.75
N ARG A 375 -9.53 7.07 -4.02
CA ARG A 375 -9.08 5.81 -3.44
C ARG A 375 -8.80 4.75 -4.48
N GLY A 376 -9.65 4.67 -5.52
CA GLY A 376 -9.59 3.61 -6.51
C GLY A 376 -9.87 2.21 -5.95
N ASP A 377 -9.77 1.19 -6.79
CA ASP A 377 -9.93 -0.21 -6.41
C ASP A 377 -8.69 -0.73 -5.67
N VAL A 378 -8.89 -1.56 -4.64
CA VAL A 378 -7.79 -2.28 -4.00
C VAL A 378 -7.72 -3.68 -4.61
N THR A 379 -6.65 -3.93 -5.34
CA THR A 379 -6.42 -5.20 -6.06
C THR A 379 -5.12 -5.89 -5.69
N ILE A 380 -4.27 -5.23 -4.91
CA ILE A 380 -2.93 -5.71 -4.52
C ILE A 380 -2.83 -5.63 -2.99
N LEU A 381 -2.17 -6.63 -2.40
CA LEU A 381 -1.86 -6.68 -0.97
C LEU A 381 -0.33 -6.68 -0.76
N PRO A 382 0.14 -6.06 0.31
CA PRO A 382 -0.57 -5.14 1.21
C PRO A 382 -0.88 -3.78 0.56
N THR A 383 -1.98 -3.13 0.94
CA THR A 383 -2.29 -1.75 0.54
C THR A 383 -2.75 -0.96 1.76
N LEU A 384 -2.18 0.21 1.96
CA LEU A 384 -2.58 1.18 2.97
C LEU A 384 -3.33 2.33 2.31
N VAL A 385 -4.43 2.76 2.91
CA VAL A 385 -5.22 3.93 2.47
C VAL A 385 -5.25 4.93 3.62
N ILE A 386 -4.97 6.19 3.35
CA ILE A 386 -4.99 7.27 4.34
C ILE A 386 -5.91 8.37 3.80
N ASN A 387 -6.92 8.77 4.56
CA ASN A 387 -7.90 9.77 4.17
C ASN A 387 -8.43 9.55 2.74
N ASN A 388 -8.80 8.29 2.44
CA ASN A 388 -9.35 7.88 1.13
C ASN A 388 -8.38 8.04 -0.06
N VAL A 389 -7.05 8.01 0.18
CA VAL A 389 -6.01 7.95 -0.85
C VAL A 389 -5.06 6.80 -0.55
N GLN A 390 -4.74 5.98 -1.55
CA GLN A 390 -3.79 4.89 -1.37
C GLN A 390 -2.38 5.45 -1.14
N TYR A 391 -1.79 5.03 -0.02
CA TYR A 391 -0.38 5.28 0.28
C TYR A 391 0.51 4.61 -0.77
N ARG A 392 1.55 5.31 -1.19
CA ARG A 392 2.60 4.83 -2.07
C ARG A 392 3.95 4.98 -1.37
N GLY A 393 4.78 3.97 -1.49
CA GLY A 393 6.07 3.90 -0.82
C GLY A 393 6.20 2.62 -0.01
N LYS A 394 7.38 2.42 0.56
CA LYS A 394 7.70 1.26 1.38
C LYS A 394 6.78 1.18 2.61
N LEU A 395 6.31 -0.03 2.91
CA LEU A 395 5.48 -0.30 4.09
C LEU A 395 6.38 -0.41 5.34
N GLU A 396 6.94 0.72 5.74
CA GLU A 396 7.82 0.87 6.89
C GLU A 396 7.14 1.74 7.95
N SER A 397 7.27 1.35 9.24
CA SER A 397 6.55 1.97 10.35
C SER A 397 6.74 3.49 10.41
N SER A 398 7.98 3.97 10.31
CA SER A 398 8.28 5.41 10.34
C SER A 398 7.76 6.17 9.12
N ALA A 399 7.88 5.57 7.93
CA ALA A 399 7.39 6.16 6.68
C ALA A 399 5.86 6.27 6.66
N VAL A 400 5.18 5.21 7.12
CA VAL A 400 3.71 5.19 7.24
C VAL A 400 3.23 6.18 8.29
N LEU A 401 3.88 6.24 9.46
CA LEU A 401 3.55 7.23 10.47
C LEU A 401 3.66 8.65 9.93
N LYS A 402 4.73 8.96 9.19
CA LYS A 402 4.92 10.26 8.54
C LYS A 402 3.80 10.58 7.54
N ALA A 403 3.37 9.60 6.76
CA ALA A 403 2.25 9.77 5.83
C ALA A 403 0.92 10.00 6.55
N ILE A 404 0.66 9.29 7.65
CA ILE A 404 -0.50 9.53 8.52
C ILE A 404 -0.43 10.93 9.12
N CYS A 405 0.74 11.35 9.59
CA CYS A 405 0.95 12.69 10.14
C CYS A 405 0.70 13.80 9.12
N ALA A 406 1.04 13.58 7.85
CA ALA A 406 0.70 14.49 6.78
C ALA A 406 -0.81 14.56 6.45
N GLY A 407 -1.59 13.60 6.94
CA GLY A 407 -3.05 13.56 6.78
C GLY A 407 -3.85 14.39 7.79
N TYR A 408 -3.20 14.96 8.81
CA TYR A 408 -3.87 15.87 9.74
C TYR A 408 -3.97 17.28 9.17
N LYS A 409 -5.06 17.96 9.50
CA LYS A 409 -5.17 19.40 9.23
C LYS A 409 -4.04 20.13 9.96
N GLU A 410 -3.44 21.10 9.28
CA GLU A 410 -2.35 21.92 9.81
C GLU A 410 -2.64 22.43 11.23
N THR A 411 -1.70 22.29 12.13
CA THR A 411 -1.77 22.63 13.56
C THR A 411 -2.63 21.72 14.45
N THR A 412 -3.12 20.59 13.91
CA THR A 412 -3.90 19.61 14.70
C THR A 412 -3.18 18.28 14.86
N GLU A 413 -1.95 18.19 14.41
CA GLU A 413 -1.15 16.97 14.46
C GLU A 413 -0.98 16.51 15.93
N PRO A 414 -1.19 15.21 16.21
CA PRO A 414 -1.01 14.66 17.53
C PRO A 414 0.47 14.67 17.95
N ARG A 415 0.71 14.60 19.25
CA ARG A 415 2.06 14.69 19.82
C ARG A 415 3.05 13.71 19.20
N VAL A 416 2.60 12.50 18.84
CA VAL A 416 3.44 11.48 18.20
C VAL A 416 4.03 11.96 16.85
N CYS A 417 3.34 12.84 16.15
CA CYS A 417 3.81 13.43 14.89
C CYS A 417 4.85 14.55 15.08
N LEU A 418 4.96 15.10 16.29
CA LEU A 418 5.80 16.26 16.60
C LEU A 418 7.13 15.86 17.27
N THR A 419 7.29 14.60 17.65
CA THR A 419 8.52 14.10 18.26
C THR A 419 9.56 13.78 17.18
N GLN A 420 10.77 14.30 17.34
CA GLN A 420 11.90 14.00 16.44
C GLN A 420 12.38 12.54 16.51
N ASP A 421 11.87 11.77 17.47
CA ASP A 421 12.25 10.37 17.72
C ASP A 421 11.48 9.36 16.85
N MET A 422 11.00 9.76 15.66
CA MET A 422 10.43 8.82 14.70
C MET A 422 11.43 7.76 14.18
N GLU A 423 12.69 7.87 14.55
CA GLU A 423 13.77 6.97 14.12
C GLU A 423 14.05 5.79 15.09
N THR A 424 13.43 5.74 16.27
CA THR A 424 13.70 4.65 17.23
C THR A 424 12.49 3.72 17.37
N ASP A 425 12.28 2.86 16.39
CA ASP A 425 11.29 1.75 16.39
C ASP A 425 11.43 0.81 17.60
N GLU A 426 12.60 0.76 18.25
CA GLU A 426 12.86 -0.15 19.37
C GLU A 426 12.05 0.17 20.64
N CYS A 427 11.68 1.42 20.87
CA CYS A 427 10.98 1.82 22.09
C CYS A 427 9.48 1.54 22.06
N LEU A 428 8.84 1.58 20.88
CA LEU A 428 7.39 1.43 20.75
C LEU A 428 6.98 -0.05 20.68
N ASN A 429 7.87 -0.92 20.19
CA ASN A 429 7.61 -2.36 20.07
C ASN A 429 7.58 -3.13 21.40
N ASN A 430 7.97 -2.51 22.52
CA ASN A 430 8.10 -3.19 23.83
C ASN A 430 6.97 -2.87 24.81
N ASN A 431 5.71 -2.75 24.39
CA ASN A 431 4.50 -2.64 25.26
C ASN A 431 4.64 -1.72 26.50
N GLY A 432 5.60 -0.83 26.53
CA GLY A 432 5.82 0.08 27.63
C GLY A 432 6.21 1.45 27.08
N GLY A 433 5.48 2.48 27.47
CA GLY A 433 5.82 3.84 27.08
C GLY A 433 7.29 4.14 27.35
N CYS A 434 7.99 4.65 26.36
CA CYS A 434 9.34 5.17 26.54
C CYS A 434 9.26 6.63 26.98
N TRP A 435 10.14 7.03 27.85
CA TRP A 435 10.33 8.44 28.23
C TRP A 435 11.80 8.81 28.14
N ARG A 436 12.04 10.04 27.76
CA ARG A 436 13.38 10.62 27.73
C ARG A 436 13.57 11.51 28.98
N ASP A 437 14.64 11.28 29.68
CA ASP A 437 15.05 12.17 30.72
C ASP A 437 15.73 13.40 30.11
N GLU A 438 15.09 14.56 30.21
CA GLU A 438 15.58 15.82 29.64
C GLU A 438 16.93 16.27 30.20
N LYS A 439 17.33 15.76 31.36
CA LYS A 439 18.60 16.13 32.00
C LYS A 439 19.77 15.25 31.59
N THR A 440 19.51 13.97 31.30
CA THR A 440 20.56 12.99 30.98
C THR A 440 20.62 12.61 29.51
N ASN A 441 19.62 13.02 28.70
CA ASN A 441 19.45 12.64 27.33
C ASN A 441 19.37 11.11 27.10
N ILE A 442 18.97 10.36 28.13
CA ILE A 442 18.82 8.91 28.10
C ILE A 442 17.35 8.56 27.87
N THR A 443 17.09 7.73 26.88
CA THR A 443 15.76 7.17 26.63
C THR A 443 15.63 5.84 27.38
N ALA A 444 14.62 5.72 28.25
CA ALA A 444 14.32 4.50 28.98
C ALA A 444 12.96 3.94 28.59
N CYS A 445 12.90 2.65 28.28
CA CYS A 445 11.65 1.95 27.97
C CYS A 445 11.25 1.07 29.17
N LYS A 446 9.98 1.15 29.58
CA LYS A 446 9.45 0.30 30.64
C LYS A 446 9.08 -1.04 30.06
N VAL A 447 9.83 -2.08 30.39
CA VAL A 447 9.48 -3.46 30.03
C VAL A 447 8.35 -3.93 30.96
N PRO A 448 7.19 -4.32 30.48
CA PRO A 448 6.14 -4.86 31.32
C PRO A 448 6.33 -6.37 31.45
N TYR A 449 7.21 -6.83 32.33
CA TYR A 449 7.06 -8.15 32.92
C TYR A 449 7.59 -8.17 34.35
N PRO A 450 6.87 -8.83 35.27
CA PRO A 450 7.23 -8.92 36.66
C PRO A 450 8.28 -9.98 36.90
N THR A 451 9.12 -9.68 37.90
CA THR A 451 10.01 -10.61 38.57
C THR A 451 11.26 -11.10 37.86
N HIS A 452 12.32 -10.31 37.94
CA HIS A 452 13.47 -10.69 38.75
C HIS A 452 14.39 -9.48 38.77
N LEU A 453 14.45 -8.85 39.95
CA LEU A 453 15.53 -7.92 40.33
C LEU A 453 16.87 -8.62 40.11
N LEU A 454 17.65 -8.17 39.16
CA LEU A 454 19.09 -8.30 39.23
C LEU A 454 19.67 -6.90 39.28
N ILE A 455 20.02 -6.52 40.48
CA ILE A 455 20.88 -5.39 40.82
C ILE A 455 22.27 -5.74 40.29
N PHE A 456 22.78 -4.95 39.37
CA PHE A 456 24.21 -4.68 39.25
C PHE A 456 24.41 -3.22 38.89
#